data_bf8040f1b0a1f7a86d3ed29bc20a20c1
#
_entry.id   bf8040f1b0a1f7a86d3ed29bc20a20c1
#
_cell.length_a   1.000
_cell.length_b   1.000
_cell.length_c   1.000
_cell.angle_alpha   90.00
_cell.angle_beta   90.00
_cell.angle_gamma   90.00
#
_symmetry.space_group_name_H-M   'P 1'
#
loop_
_entity.id
_entity.type
_entity.pdbx_description
1 polymer ?
#
loop_
_entity_poly.entity_id
_entity_poly.type
_entity_poly.pdbx_seq_one_letter_code
_entity_poly.pdbx_strand_id
1 'polypeptide(L)'
;MAYFFIADTHFGHEAALAFDNRPFKTIEEHDEALIENWNNAAGPDDEIFVLGDISWYNATKTNEIVRALNGKKHLIVGNHDRNLLKNREFQSLFMEITDYKELLFPDKKGVVLSHYPIPCFNHHYYGWYHLYGHVHISFEWNMMKRVKYEMEMLYDKPCEMFNCGAMIDYMEYTPRTLEEILERQKDSEIK
;
A
#
# COMPACT_ATOMS: atom_id res chain seq x y z
N MET A 1 -5.75 17.40 6.91
CA MET A 1 -5.67 16.63 5.64
C MET A 1 -4.28 16.01 5.63
N ALA A 2 -4.20 14.72 5.81
CA ALA A 2 -2.99 13.93 5.77
C ALA A 2 -3.01 12.97 4.56
N TYR A 3 -1.85 12.46 4.17
CA TYR A 3 -1.71 11.44 3.12
C TYR A 3 -1.39 10.10 3.78
N PHE A 4 -2.23 9.11 3.50
CA PHE A 4 -2.09 7.74 3.96
C PHE A 4 -1.83 6.81 2.79
N PHE A 5 -1.13 5.71 3.05
CA PHE A 5 -0.74 4.72 2.06
C PHE A 5 -1.03 3.31 2.58
N ILE A 6 -1.52 2.44 1.72
CA ILE A 6 -1.72 1.02 1.99
C ILE A 6 -1.75 0.26 0.66
N ALA A 7 -1.34 -1.00 0.65
CA ALA A 7 -1.40 -1.90 -0.49
C ALA A 7 -1.96 -3.27 -0.08
N ASP A 8 -2.34 -4.07 -1.06
CA ASP A 8 -2.61 -5.50 -0.90
C ASP A 8 -3.59 -5.82 0.24
N THR A 9 -4.66 -5.02 0.34
CA THR A 9 -5.71 -5.23 1.33
C THR A 9 -6.42 -6.56 1.12
N HIS A 10 -6.61 -6.97 -0.15
CA HIS A 10 -7.17 -8.26 -0.52
C HIS A 10 -8.46 -8.61 0.21
N PHE A 11 -9.38 -7.66 0.34
CA PHE A 11 -10.71 -7.93 0.91
C PHE A 11 -11.35 -9.16 0.26
N GLY A 12 -11.82 -10.10 1.08
CA GLY A 12 -12.46 -11.32 0.60
C GLY A 12 -11.53 -12.40 0.05
N HIS A 13 -10.22 -12.27 0.20
CA HIS A 13 -9.27 -13.25 -0.31
C HIS A 13 -8.87 -14.27 0.77
N GLU A 14 -9.69 -15.29 0.96
CA GLU A 14 -9.49 -16.30 2.01
C GLU A 14 -8.10 -16.97 1.96
N ALA A 15 -7.59 -17.25 0.74
CA ALA A 15 -6.28 -17.86 0.58
C ALA A 15 -5.13 -16.97 1.09
N ALA A 16 -5.31 -15.63 1.12
CA ALA A 16 -4.31 -14.72 1.63
C ALA A 16 -4.05 -14.88 3.14
N LEU A 17 -5.04 -15.35 3.90
CA LEU A 17 -4.86 -15.64 5.32
C LEU A 17 -3.74 -16.67 5.53
N ALA A 18 -3.67 -17.69 4.67
CA ALA A 18 -2.70 -18.76 4.80
C ALA A 18 -1.33 -18.39 4.20
N PHE A 19 -1.27 -17.87 2.97
CA PHE A 19 0.04 -17.64 2.33
C PHE A 19 0.81 -16.44 2.89
N ASP A 20 0.11 -15.45 3.48
CA ASP A 20 0.73 -14.31 4.17
C ASP A 20 0.85 -14.52 5.70
N ASN A 21 0.38 -15.64 6.24
CA ASN A 21 0.24 -15.85 7.68
C ASN A 21 -0.52 -14.71 8.38
N ARG A 22 -1.61 -14.21 7.77
CA ARG A 22 -2.41 -13.14 8.37
C ARG A 22 -3.04 -13.61 9.69
N PRO A 23 -3.03 -12.82 10.79
CA PRO A 23 -3.39 -13.27 12.12
C PRO A 23 -4.91 -13.31 12.37
N PHE A 24 -5.69 -13.70 11.36
CA PHE A 24 -7.14 -13.79 11.40
C PHE A 24 -7.59 -15.23 11.16
N LYS A 25 -8.65 -15.64 11.84
CA LYS A 25 -9.21 -17.01 11.71
C LYS A 25 -10.11 -17.15 10.50
N THR A 26 -10.81 -16.08 10.15
CA THR A 26 -11.74 -16.05 9.02
C THR A 26 -11.52 -14.79 8.18
N ILE A 27 -12.04 -14.83 6.96
CA ILE A 27 -11.94 -13.67 6.05
C ILE A 27 -12.80 -12.50 6.55
N GLU A 28 -13.89 -12.80 7.25
CA GLU A 28 -14.77 -11.79 7.84
C GLU A 28 -14.03 -11.02 8.95
N GLU A 29 -13.34 -11.74 9.87
CA GLU A 29 -12.50 -11.10 10.90
C GLU A 29 -11.42 -10.21 10.28
N HIS A 30 -10.78 -10.66 9.21
CA HIS A 30 -9.77 -9.90 8.49
C HIS A 30 -10.36 -8.61 7.89
N ASP A 31 -11.47 -8.73 7.19
CA ASP A 31 -12.12 -7.62 6.50
C ASP A 31 -12.66 -6.57 7.49
N GLU A 32 -13.28 -7.03 8.58
CA GLU A 32 -13.75 -6.16 9.66
C GLU A 32 -12.58 -5.40 10.31
N ALA A 33 -11.49 -6.09 10.63
CA ALA A 33 -10.30 -5.46 11.22
C ALA A 33 -9.68 -4.41 10.28
N LEU A 34 -9.58 -4.69 8.98
CA LEU A 34 -9.08 -3.72 7.99
C LEU A 34 -9.98 -2.48 7.91
N ILE A 35 -11.31 -2.65 7.89
CA ILE A 35 -12.26 -1.53 7.85
C ILE A 35 -12.15 -0.70 9.14
N GLU A 36 -12.10 -1.35 10.28
CA GLU A 36 -11.97 -0.68 11.59
C GLU A 36 -10.66 0.11 11.68
N ASN A 37 -9.53 -0.53 11.39
CA ASN A 37 -8.21 0.08 11.42
C ASN A 37 -8.12 1.27 10.46
N TRP A 38 -8.65 1.12 9.24
CA TRP A 38 -8.69 2.19 8.25
C TRP A 38 -9.46 3.40 8.76
N ASN A 39 -10.68 3.16 9.27
CA ASN A 39 -11.56 4.23 9.71
C ASN A 39 -11.12 4.88 11.03
N ASN A 40 -10.32 4.17 11.85
CA ASN A 40 -9.68 4.73 13.03
C ASN A 40 -8.45 5.59 12.67
N ALA A 41 -7.72 5.24 11.61
CA ALA A 41 -6.51 5.96 11.19
C ALA A 41 -6.83 7.22 10.38
N ALA A 42 -7.78 7.14 9.45
CA ALA A 42 -8.07 8.19 8.48
C ALA A 42 -9.46 8.81 8.66
N GLY A 43 -9.52 10.12 8.61
CA GLY A 43 -10.77 10.90 8.63
C GLY A 43 -11.34 11.13 7.20
N PRO A 44 -12.55 11.72 7.12
CA PRO A 44 -13.25 11.91 5.85
C PRO A 44 -12.55 12.89 4.88
N ASP A 45 -11.72 13.80 5.40
CA ASP A 45 -11.02 14.80 4.60
C ASP A 45 -9.58 14.40 4.21
N ASP A 46 -9.11 13.25 4.68
CA ASP A 46 -7.76 12.77 4.38
C ASP A 46 -7.70 12.12 2.99
N GLU A 47 -6.51 12.08 2.41
CA GLU A 47 -6.22 11.50 1.10
C GLU A 47 -5.57 10.12 1.29
N ILE A 48 -6.18 9.07 0.76
CA ILE A 48 -5.69 7.71 0.92
C ILE A 48 -5.29 7.13 -0.44
N PHE A 49 -4.02 6.75 -0.56
CA PHE A 49 -3.46 6.11 -1.75
C PHE A 49 -3.43 4.61 -1.54
N VAL A 50 -4.32 3.90 -2.25
CA VAL A 50 -4.34 2.44 -2.29
C VAL A 50 -3.40 1.99 -3.40
N LEU A 51 -2.33 1.31 -3.05
CA LEU A 51 -1.30 0.89 -3.99
C LEU A 51 -1.61 -0.49 -4.60
N GLY A 52 -2.87 -0.71 -4.96
CA GLY A 52 -3.37 -1.85 -5.70
C GLY A 52 -3.79 -3.06 -4.86
N ASP A 53 -4.40 -4.00 -5.58
CA ASP A 53 -4.88 -5.29 -5.08
C ASP A 53 -5.85 -5.15 -3.91
N ILE A 54 -6.92 -4.35 -4.18
CA ILE A 54 -7.85 -3.96 -3.14
C ILE A 54 -8.77 -5.10 -2.70
N SER A 55 -9.33 -5.89 -3.64
CA SER A 55 -10.39 -6.85 -3.29
C SER A 55 -10.47 -8.04 -4.23
N TRP A 56 -10.83 -9.19 -3.67
CA TRP A 56 -11.16 -10.45 -4.35
C TRP A 56 -12.67 -10.65 -4.55
N TYR A 57 -13.49 -9.84 -3.88
CA TYR A 57 -14.94 -9.86 -4.06
C TYR A 57 -15.36 -9.36 -5.46
N ASN A 58 -16.60 -9.66 -5.82
CA ASN A 58 -17.22 -9.02 -6.98
C ASN A 58 -17.37 -7.50 -6.78
N ALA A 59 -17.65 -6.78 -7.88
CA ALA A 59 -17.73 -5.33 -7.85
C ALA A 59 -18.78 -4.79 -6.86
N THR A 60 -19.92 -5.44 -6.71
CA THR A 60 -20.98 -5.01 -5.80
C THR A 60 -20.49 -4.99 -4.36
N LYS A 61 -19.95 -6.12 -3.89
CA LYS A 61 -19.44 -6.23 -2.53
C LYS A 61 -18.23 -5.32 -2.29
N THR A 62 -17.32 -5.23 -3.28
CA THR A 62 -16.18 -4.30 -3.21
C THR A 62 -16.64 -2.85 -3.10
N ASN A 63 -17.65 -2.44 -3.87
CA ASN A 63 -18.21 -1.08 -3.81
C ASN A 63 -18.80 -0.76 -2.43
N GLU A 64 -19.49 -1.72 -1.80
CA GLU A 64 -19.99 -1.57 -0.42
C GLU A 64 -18.86 -1.30 0.55
N ILE A 65 -17.79 -2.09 0.50
CA ILE A 65 -16.60 -1.94 1.36
C ILE A 65 -15.94 -0.57 1.11
N VAL A 66 -15.62 -0.24 -0.14
CA VAL A 66 -14.92 1.01 -0.47
C VAL A 66 -15.72 2.24 -0.04
N ARG A 67 -17.07 2.19 -0.07
CA ARG A 67 -17.91 3.28 0.46
C ARG A 67 -17.86 3.40 1.98
N ALA A 68 -17.66 2.27 2.68
CA ALA A 68 -17.57 2.27 4.14
C ALA A 68 -16.22 2.80 4.64
N LEU A 69 -15.19 2.87 3.79
CA LEU A 69 -13.87 3.39 4.12
C LEU A 69 -13.84 4.92 4.08
N ASN A 70 -13.33 5.53 5.13
CA ASN A 70 -13.14 6.98 5.23
C ASN A 70 -12.14 7.52 4.20
N GLY A 71 -12.21 8.83 3.96
CA GLY A 71 -11.25 9.61 3.18
C GLY A 71 -11.48 9.61 1.68
N LYS A 72 -10.72 10.44 0.98
CA LYS A 72 -10.68 10.58 -0.47
C LYS A 72 -9.68 9.58 -1.03
N LYS A 73 -10.18 8.56 -1.68
CA LYS A 73 -9.39 7.42 -2.13
C LYS A 73 -8.81 7.63 -3.52
N HIS A 74 -7.53 7.32 -3.70
CA HIS A 74 -6.82 7.25 -4.98
C HIS A 74 -6.35 5.81 -5.20
N LEU A 75 -6.53 5.27 -6.39
CA LEU A 75 -6.12 3.91 -6.73
C LEU A 75 -4.90 3.92 -7.66
N ILE A 76 -3.81 3.35 -7.20
CA ILE A 76 -2.70 2.90 -8.03
C ILE A 76 -3.00 1.45 -8.39
N VAL A 77 -3.21 1.17 -9.66
CA VAL A 77 -3.80 -0.10 -10.13
C VAL A 77 -2.87 -1.29 -9.87
N GLY A 78 -3.36 -2.29 -9.17
CA GLY A 78 -2.73 -3.60 -9.02
C GLY A 78 -3.14 -4.59 -10.11
N ASN A 79 -2.47 -5.74 -10.14
CA ASN A 79 -2.75 -6.77 -11.14
C ASN A 79 -4.14 -7.42 -10.96
N HIS A 80 -4.66 -7.45 -9.73
CA HIS A 80 -5.98 -8.02 -9.41
C HIS A 80 -7.13 -7.02 -9.56
N ASP A 81 -6.87 -5.72 -9.67
CA ASP A 81 -7.91 -4.69 -9.78
C ASP A 81 -8.56 -4.59 -11.17
N ARG A 82 -7.90 -5.11 -12.21
CA ARG A 82 -8.31 -4.92 -13.62
C ARG A 82 -9.74 -5.36 -13.94
N ASN A 83 -10.27 -6.35 -13.23
CA ASN A 83 -11.66 -6.77 -13.40
C ASN A 83 -12.65 -5.79 -12.74
N LEU A 84 -12.29 -5.25 -11.57
CA LEU A 84 -13.08 -4.23 -10.88
C LEU A 84 -13.17 -2.93 -11.69
N LEU A 85 -12.11 -2.59 -12.42
CA LEU A 85 -12.05 -1.42 -13.30
C LEU A 85 -13.03 -1.47 -14.49
N LYS A 86 -13.65 -2.61 -14.79
CA LYS A 86 -14.73 -2.70 -15.77
C LYS A 86 -16.06 -2.16 -15.22
N ASN A 87 -16.18 -1.96 -13.91
CA ASN A 87 -17.36 -1.44 -13.25
C ASN A 87 -17.24 0.08 -13.06
N ARG A 88 -18.15 0.84 -13.71
CA ARG A 88 -18.13 2.32 -13.65
C ARG A 88 -18.40 2.86 -12.26
N GLU A 89 -19.21 2.18 -11.48
CA GLU A 89 -19.53 2.57 -10.11
C GLU A 89 -18.27 2.43 -9.23
N PHE A 90 -17.51 1.32 -9.37
CA PHE A 90 -16.20 1.17 -8.71
C PHE A 90 -15.27 2.33 -9.04
N GLN A 91 -15.11 2.65 -10.33
CA GLN A 91 -14.27 3.77 -10.75
C GLN A 91 -14.68 5.09 -10.09
N SER A 92 -15.98 5.35 -9.94
CA SER A 92 -16.50 6.60 -9.36
C SER A 92 -16.24 6.76 -7.86
N LEU A 93 -15.77 5.72 -7.18
CA LEU A 93 -15.42 5.76 -5.75
C LEU A 93 -14.02 6.31 -5.48
N PHE A 94 -13.23 6.53 -6.53
CA PHE A 94 -11.88 7.06 -6.44
C PHE A 94 -11.78 8.44 -7.07
N MET A 95 -11.00 9.31 -6.44
CA MET A 95 -10.68 10.64 -6.97
C MET A 95 -9.80 10.54 -8.21
N GLU A 96 -8.96 9.53 -8.26
CA GLU A 96 -8.03 9.25 -9.34
C GLU A 96 -7.74 7.74 -9.43
N ILE A 97 -7.51 7.25 -10.64
CA ILE A 97 -7.08 5.87 -10.92
C ILE A 97 -5.92 5.96 -11.92
N THR A 98 -4.76 5.43 -11.55
CA THR A 98 -3.56 5.46 -12.40
C THR A 98 -2.65 4.25 -12.10
N ASP A 99 -1.74 3.90 -13.00
CA ASP A 99 -0.75 2.84 -12.75
C ASP A 99 0.51 3.35 -12.04
N TYR A 100 0.75 4.68 -12.03
CA TYR A 100 1.95 5.31 -11.48
C TYR A 100 1.63 6.75 -11.08
N LYS A 101 2.19 7.22 -9.96
CA LYS A 101 2.02 8.61 -9.52
C LYS A 101 3.26 9.11 -8.78
N GLU A 102 3.55 10.38 -8.97
CA GLU A 102 4.54 11.11 -8.18
C GLU A 102 3.84 12.17 -7.35
N LEU A 103 4.11 12.18 -6.05
CA LEU A 103 3.67 13.20 -5.11
C LEU A 103 4.87 14.05 -4.72
N LEU A 104 4.73 15.36 -4.79
CA LEU A 104 5.76 16.31 -4.36
C LEU A 104 5.31 16.99 -3.08
N PHE A 105 6.10 16.89 -2.02
CA PHE A 105 5.87 17.57 -0.76
C PHE A 105 6.50 18.98 -0.74
N PRO A 106 6.07 19.87 0.19
CA PRO A 106 6.56 21.25 0.25
C PRO A 106 8.08 21.38 0.48
N ASP A 107 8.71 20.39 1.12
CA ASP A 107 10.16 20.32 1.36
C ASP A 107 10.97 19.88 0.12
N LYS A 108 10.32 19.75 -1.02
CA LYS A 108 10.86 19.25 -2.31
C LYS A 108 11.27 17.79 -2.31
N LYS A 109 11.02 17.04 -1.26
CA LYS A 109 11.06 15.58 -1.30
C LYS A 109 9.77 15.06 -1.91
N GLY A 110 9.85 13.95 -2.59
CA GLY A 110 8.70 13.35 -3.22
C GLY A 110 8.56 11.88 -2.92
N VAL A 111 7.42 11.35 -3.30
CA VAL A 111 7.09 9.93 -3.19
C VAL A 111 6.63 9.42 -4.55
N VAL A 112 7.25 8.36 -5.01
CA VAL A 112 6.82 7.60 -6.18
C VAL A 112 5.91 6.48 -5.71
N LEU A 113 4.73 6.38 -6.31
CA LEU A 113 3.73 5.37 -6.03
C LEU A 113 3.56 4.46 -7.25
N SER A 114 3.71 3.16 -7.06
CA SER A 114 3.32 2.14 -8.02
C SER A 114 2.95 0.86 -7.27
N HIS A 115 2.17 -0.01 -7.90
CA HIS A 115 1.87 -1.31 -7.29
C HIS A 115 3.12 -2.20 -7.23
N TYR A 116 3.89 -2.23 -8.33
CA TYR A 116 5.12 -3.01 -8.39
C TYR A 116 6.32 -2.24 -7.84
N PRO A 117 7.31 -2.92 -7.20
CA PRO A 117 8.56 -2.30 -6.78
C PRO A 117 9.41 -1.87 -7.99
N ILE A 118 9.92 -0.65 -7.95
CA ILE A 118 10.79 -0.07 -9.00
C ILE A 118 12.10 0.39 -8.36
N PRO A 119 13.15 -0.44 -8.32
CA PRO A 119 14.40 -0.10 -7.62
C PRO A 119 15.10 1.18 -8.12
N CYS A 120 14.96 1.47 -9.42
CA CYS A 120 15.54 2.68 -10.03
C CYS A 120 14.45 3.71 -10.32
N PHE A 121 13.59 3.97 -9.33
CA PHE A 121 12.49 4.93 -9.45
C PHE A 121 13.00 6.37 -9.67
N ASN A 122 12.12 7.23 -10.18
CA ASN A 122 12.49 8.61 -10.46
C ASN A 122 12.95 9.36 -9.21
N HIS A 123 14.01 10.14 -9.33
CA HIS A 123 14.60 10.91 -8.24
C HIS A 123 15.15 10.11 -7.04
N HIS A 124 15.36 8.79 -7.12
CA HIS A 124 15.92 8.02 -6.00
C HIS A 124 17.29 8.57 -5.54
N TYR A 125 18.16 9.03 -6.44
CA TYR A 125 19.44 9.66 -6.09
C TYR A 125 19.32 10.95 -5.29
N TYR A 126 18.13 11.57 -5.27
CA TYR A 126 17.84 12.79 -4.53
C TYR A 126 17.10 12.53 -3.22
N GLY A 127 17.03 11.25 -2.80
CA GLY A 127 16.41 10.85 -1.54
C GLY A 127 14.88 10.94 -1.55
N TRP A 128 14.27 10.79 -2.72
CA TRP A 128 12.83 10.53 -2.81
C TRP A 128 12.51 9.13 -2.31
N TYR A 129 11.28 8.91 -1.94
CA TYR A 129 10.76 7.64 -1.46
C TYR A 129 10.01 6.91 -2.56
N HIS A 130 10.00 5.57 -2.50
CA HIS A 130 9.14 4.75 -3.31
C HIS A 130 8.28 3.85 -2.43
N LEU A 131 6.96 3.99 -2.55
CA LEU A 131 5.99 3.15 -1.86
C LEU A 131 5.34 2.20 -2.86
N TYR A 132 5.27 0.92 -2.52
CA TYR A 132 4.82 -0.15 -3.40
C TYR A 132 4.09 -1.26 -2.63
N GLY A 133 3.46 -2.18 -3.36
CA GLY A 133 2.82 -3.39 -2.86
C GLY A 133 3.30 -4.64 -3.60
N HIS A 134 2.39 -5.54 -3.94
CA HIS A 134 2.54 -6.69 -4.80
C HIS A 134 3.36 -7.86 -4.21
N VAL A 135 4.53 -7.60 -3.68
CA VAL A 135 5.49 -8.66 -3.31
C VAL A 135 5.20 -9.34 -1.97
N HIS A 136 4.19 -8.87 -1.23
CA HIS A 136 3.77 -9.45 0.05
C HIS A 136 4.93 -9.79 0.99
N ILE A 137 4.79 -10.82 1.85
CA ILE A 137 5.88 -11.42 2.65
C ILE A 137 6.44 -12.61 1.86
N SER A 138 7.17 -12.35 0.78
CA SER A 138 7.65 -13.36 -0.15
C SER A 138 9.17 -13.30 -0.36
N PHE A 139 9.69 -14.23 -1.19
CA PHE A 139 11.08 -14.17 -1.63
C PHE A 139 11.39 -12.92 -2.46
N GLU A 140 10.39 -12.38 -3.18
CA GLU A 140 10.53 -11.14 -3.97
C GLU A 140 10.73 -9.92 -3.06
N TRP A 141 10.06 -9.87 -1.92
CA TRP A 141 10.34 -8.84 -0.92
C TRP A 141 11.77 -8.95 -0.38
N ASN A 142 12.26 -10.17 -0.14
CA ASN A 142 13.66 -10.37 0.26
C ASN A 142 14.63 -9.93 -0.85
N MET A 143 14.29 -10.12 -2.13
CA MET A 143 15.07 -9.58 -3.23
C MET A 143 15.09 -8.05 -3.19
N MET A 144 13.96 -7.38 -2.95
CA MET A 144 13.89 -5.91 -2.85
C MET A 144 14.71 -5.37 -1.67
N LYS A 145 14.65 -6.03 -0.51
CA LYS A 145 15.52 -5.69 0.64
C LYS A 145 17.00 -5.81 0.29
N ARG A 146 17.37 -6.86 -0.44
CA ARG A 146 18.74 -7.04 -0.89
C ARG A 146 19.16 -5.97 -1.91
N VAL A 147 18.32 -5.63 -2.86
CA VAL A 147 18.59 -4.54 -3.83
C VAL A 147 18.81 -3.21 -3.09
N LYS A 148 17.94 -2.88 -2.12
CA LYS A 148 18.11 -1.70 -1.27
C LYS A 148 19.48 -1.72 -0.58
N TYR A 149 19.83 -2.81 0.10
CA TYR A 149 21.11 -2.99 0.77
C TYR A 149 22.30 -2.82 -0.20
N GLU A 150 22.27 -3.46 -1.36
CA GLU A 150 23.35 -3.36 -2.35
C GLU A 150 23.51 -1.92 -2.86
N MET A 151 22.41 -1.23 -3.15
CA MET A 151 22.43 0.18 -3.58
C MET A 151 23.11 1.06 -2.52
N GLU A 152 22.74 0.91 -1.27
CA GLU A 152 23.25 1.73 -0.16
C GLU A 152 24.71 1.37 0.20
N MET A 153 25.00 0.08 0.37
CA MET A 153 26.28 -0.37 0.92
C MET A 153 27.39 -0.53 -0.13
N LEU A 154 27.04 -0.95 -1.36
CA LEU A 154 28.05 -1.20 -2.39
C LEU A 154 28.23 -0.02 -3.36
N TYR A 155 27.17 0.73 -3.59
CA TYR A 155 27.18 1.81 -4.57
C TYR A 155 27.07 3.21 -3.96
N ASP A 156 26.90 3.30 -2.65
CA ASP A 156 26.72 4.58 -1.92
C ASP A 156 25.61 5.44 -2.56
N LYS A 157 24.47 4.81 -2.81
CA LYS A 157 23.31 5.45 -3.44
C LYS A 157 22.05 5.22 -2.59
N PRO A 158 21.28 6.27 -2.32
CA PRO A 158 20.02 6.10 -1.60
C PRO A 158 19.04 5.23 -2.40
N CYS A 159 18.31 4.36 -1.70
CA CYS A 159 17.27 3.52 -2.26
C CYS A 159 16.11 3.38 -1.27
N GLU A 160 15.40 4.47 -1.03
CA GLU A 160 14.35 4.59 -0.03
C GLU A 160 13.04 3.96 -0.51
N MET A 161 12.96 2.63 -0.46
CA MET A 161 11.83 1.82 -0.92
C MET A 161 11.13 1.13 0.24
N PHE A 162 9.78 1.20 0.28
CA PHE A 162 8.96 0.64 1.36
C PHE A 162 7.76 -0.13 0.82
N ASN A 163 7.60 -1.37 1.31
CA ASN A 163 6.45 -2.20 0.99
C ASN A 163 5.27 -1.79 1.89
N CYS A 164 4.19 -1.30 1.28
CA CYS A 164 2.98 -0.86 1.97
C CYS A 164 1.89 -1.94 2.03
N GLY A 165 2.22 -3.20 1.74
CA GLY A 165 1.28 -4.32 1.89
C GLY A 165 0.69 -4.38 3.29
N ALA A 166 -0.62 -4.52 3.41
CA ALA A 166 -1.33 -4.46 4.69
C ALA A 166 -0.77 -5.43 5.74
N MET A 167 -0.25 -6.59 5.30
CA MET A 167 0.32 -7.64 6.14
C MET A 167 1.75 -7.37 6.62
N ILE A 168 2.39 -6.31 6.18
CA ILE A 168 3.76 -5.98 6.59
C ILE A 168 3.77 -5.50 8.04
N ASP A 169 4.72 -5.94 8.84
CA ASP A 169 4.76 -5.72 10.29
C ASP A 169 4.58 -4.25 10.70
N TYR A 170 5.19 -3.31 10.00
CA TYR A 170 5.05 -1.89 10.29
C TYR A 170 3.73 -1.28 9.76
N MET A 171 2.99 -1.97 8.91
CA MET A 171 1.67 -1.54 8.42
C MET A 171 0.54 -1.99 9.35
N GLU A 172 0.61 -3.19 9.93
CA GLU A 172 -0.38 -3.75 10.88
C GLU A 172 -1.82 -3.59 10.40
N TYR A 173 -2.08 -3.92 9.13
CA TYR A 173 -3.43 -3.81 8.51
C TYR A 173 -4.06 -2.42 8.61
N THR A 174 -3.24 -1.36 8.65
CA THR A 174 -3.66 0.02 8.88
C THR A 174 -3.07 0.94 7.81
N PRO A 175 -3.84 1.81 7.16
CA PRO A 175 -3.25 2.87 6.34
C PRO A 175 -2.33 3.75 7.19
N ARG A 176 -1.12 4.03 6.69
CA ARG A 176 -0.10 4.80 7.40
C ARG A 176 0.34 6.02 6.61
N THR A 177 0.68 7.08 7.32
CA THR A 177 1.40 8.22 6.73
C THR A 177 2.84 7.82 6.39
N LEU A 178 3.49 8.58 5.50
CA LEU A 178 4.91 8.34 5.20
C LEU A 178 5.78 8.40 6.46
N GLU A 179 5.51 9.35 7.35
CA GLU A 179 6.25 9.53 8.60
C GLU A 179 6.14 8.30 9.49
N GLU A 180 4.93 7.78 9.69
CA GLU A 180 4.70 6.54 10.46
C GLU A 180 5.39 5.33 9.81
N ILE A 181 5.38 5.19 8.48
CA ILE A 181 6.07 4.12 7.77
C ILE A 181 7.57 4.17 8.06
N LEU A 182 8.19 5.36 7.94
CA LEU A 182 9.61 5.56 8.17
C LEU A 182 10.03 5.29 9.62
N GLU A 183 9.24 5.72 10.59
CA GLU A 183 9.51 5.49 12.01
C GLU A 183 9.37 4.02 12.38
N ARG A 184 8.25 3.40 12.03
CA ARG A 184 7.94 2.02 12.42
C ARG A 184 8.85 1.00 11.71
N GLN A 185 9.28 1.27 10.48
CA GLN A 185 10.24 0.41 9.78
C GLN A 185 11.59 0.35 10.50
N LYS A 186 12.08 1.48 11.03
CA LYS A 186 13.32 1.50 11.84
C LYS A 186 13.20 0.63 13.08
N ASP A 187 12.06 0.67 13.76
CA ASP A 187 11.80 -0.15 14.95
C ASP A 187 11.74 -1.65 14.64
N SER A 188 11.31 -2.03 13.44
CA SER A 188 11.25 -3.43 12.99
C SER A 188 12.62 -4.01 12.61
N GLU A 189 13.58 -3.17 12.17
CA GLU A 189 14.95 -3.60 11.84
C GLU A 189 15.83 -3.81 13.09
N ILE A 190 15.44 -3.28 14.24
CA ILE A 190 16.18 -3.39 15.51
C ILE A 190 15.82 -4.68 16.28
N LYS A 191 14.75 -5.36 15.89
CA LYS A 191 14.29 -6.64 16.50
C LYS A 191 14.82 -7.86 15.76
#